data_4122329aa3743f5e6528432444dfbe67
#
_entry.id   4122329aa3743f5e6528432444dfbe67
#
_cell.length_a   1.000
_cell.length_b   1.000
_cell.length_c   1.000
_cell.angle_alpha   90.00
_cell.angle_beta   90.00
_cell.angle_gamma   90.00
#
_symmetry.space_group_name_H-M   'P 1'
#
loop_
_entity.id
_entity.type
_entity.pdbx_description
1 polymer ?
#
loop_
_entity_poly.entity_id
_entity_poly.type
_entity_poly.pdbx_seq_one_letter_code
_entity_poly.pdbx_strand_id
1 'polypeptide(L)'
;MSKNLFAWASIDENGHARGGAAGDQTGREVKVGYYYDFGQNVCVRFTNRYTRKAAAIIAAALAECDNIGYDQDQRGTLYALAKANDWKIEKLLKALETKKVECDCSSFVATVINLAFEYPKVNCFTTATMLDNTVRKYPDDFKELSILEAEKKFYKGDMPLRPGHHVIINV
;
A
#
# COMPACT_ATOMS: atom_id res chain seq x y z
N MET A 1 -8.94 20.19 13.11
CA MET A 1 -8.19 18.92 13.09
C MET A 1 -7.60 18.77 11.70
N SER A 2 -6.28 18.57 11.59
CA SER A 2 -5.64 18.24 10.30
C SER A 2 -6.25 16.94 9.82
N LYS A 3 -6.89 16.95 8.64
CA LYS A 3 -7.44 15.72 8.04
C LYS A 3 -6.27 14.89 7.52
N ASN A 4 -6.05 13.72 8.12
CA ASN A 4 -5.03 12.79 7.64
C ASN A 4 -5.40 12.27 6.24
N LEU A 5 -4.42 12.26 5.34
CA LEU A 5 -4.53 11.69 4.01
C LEU A 5 -3.95 10.28 3.99
N PHE A 6 -4.58 9.40 3.24
CA PHE A 6 -4.17 8.01 3.06
C PHE A 6 -4.16 7.65 1.59
N ALA A 7 -3.25 6.77 1.19
CA ALA A 7 -3.23 6.14 -0.11
C ALA A 7 -3.75 4.70 0.00
N TRP A 8 -4.49 4.24 -0.99
CA TRP A 8 -4.98 2.87 -1.11
C TRP A 8 -5.36 2.51 -2.52
N ALA A 9 -5.35 1.19 -2.83
CA ALA A 9 -6.00 0.60 -3.98
C ALA A 9 -7.38 0.09 -3.57
N SER A 10 -8.42 0.33 -4.35
CA SER A 10 -9.80 0.21 -3.92
C SER A 10 -10.65 -0.75 -4.76
N ILE A 11 -10.89 -0.41 -6.03
CA ILE A 11 -11.84 -1.11 -6.90
C ILE A 11 -11.56 -0.71 -8.34
N ASP A 12 -11.87 -1.56 -9.32
CA ASP A 12 -11.66 -1.32 -10.74
C ASP A 12 -12.60 -0.23 -11.32
N GLU A 13 -12.45 0.07 -12.60
CA GLU A 13 -13.23 1.05 -13.34
C GLU A 13 -14.74 0.70 -13.41
N ASN A 14 -15.08 -0.57 -13.22
CA ASN A 14 -16.47 -1.08 -13.28
C ASN A 14 -17.10 -1.19 -11.90
N GLY A 15 -16.38 -0.88 -10.83
CA GLY A 15 -16.82 -1.07 -9.45
C GLY A 15 -16.73 -2.52 -8.97
N HIS A 16 -15.88 -3.34 -9.59
CA HIS A 16 -15.65 -4.73 -9.26
C HIS A 16 -14.27 -4.93 -8.62
N ALA A 17 -14.10 -6.04 -7.92
CA ALA A 17 -12.82 -6.42 -7.34
C ALA A 17 -11.90 -7.17 -8.32
N ARG A 18 -12.42 -7.56 -9.48
CA ARG A 18 -11.74 -8.45 -10.45
C ARG A 18 -12.17 -8.12 -11.87
N GLY A 19 -11.25 -8.35 -12.82
CA GLY A 19 -11.51 -8.27 -14.25
C GLY A 19 -11.43 -6.86 -14.83
N GLY A 20 -10.80 -5.93 -14.12
CA GLY A 20 -10.52 -4.58 -14.61
C GLY A 20 -9.52 -4.55 -15.77
N ALA A 21 -9.47 -3.44 -16.48
CA ALA A 21 -8.48 -3.18 -17.51
C ALA A 21 -7.19 -2.67 -16.87
N ALA A 22 -6.03 -3.13 -17.38
CA ALA A 22 -4.74 -2.78 -16.80
C ALA A 22 -4.47 -1.26 -16.77
N GLY A 23 -4.01 -0.76 -15.61
CA GLY A 23 -3.83 0.65 -15.27
C GLY A 23 -5.11 1.31 -14.78
N ASP A 24 -5.01 2.46 -14.12
CA ASP A 24 -6.16 3.21 -13.60
C ASP A 24 -6.93 3.88 -14.74
N GLN A 25 -8.16 3.45 -14.96
CA GLN A 25 -9.03 3.95 -16.02
C GLN A 25 -9.87 5.16 -15.55
N THR A 26 -9.97 5.36 -14.24
CA THR A 26 -10.88 6.34 -13.64
C THR A 26 -10.18 7.43 -12.84
N GLY A 27 -8.89 7.29 -12.55
CA GLY A 27 -8.14 8.10 -11.60
C GLY A 27 -8.58 7.88 -10.14
N ARG A 28 -9.18 6.69 -9.85
CA ARG A 28 -9.75 6.39 -8.53
C ARG A 28 -9.44 4.98 -8.03
N GLU A 29 -8.84 4.14 -8.86
CA GLU A 29 -8.54 2.75 -8.52
C GLU A 29 -7.43 2.67 -7.50
N VAL A 30 -6.37 3.46 -7.70
CA VAL A 30 -5.34 3.73 -6.70
C VAL A 30 -5.33 5.23 -6.46
N LYS A 31 -5.54 5.67 -5.22
CA LYS A 31 -5.76 7.08 -4.93
C LYS A 31 -5.29 7.52 -3.56
N VAL A 32 -5.17 8.83 -3.39
CA VAL A 32 -5.06 9.51 -2.09
C VAL A 32 -6.42 10.10 -1.70
N GLY A 33 -6.82 9.92 -0.45
CA GLY A 33 -8.05 10.48 0.08
C GLY A 33 -8.02 10.64 1.60
N TYR A 34 -9.10 11.17 2.14
CA TYR A 34 -9.24 11.33 3.58
C TYR A 34 -9.45 9.98 4.27
N TYR A 35 -8.98 9.88 5.53
CA TYR A 35 -9.28 8.76 6.39
C TYR A 35 -10.79 8.50 6.50
N TYR A 36 -11.15 7.23 6.44
CA TYR A 36 -12.53 6.77 6.60
C TYR A 36 -12.57 5.47 7.40
N ASP A 37 -13.68 5.20 8.05
CA ASP A 37 -13.92 3.95 8.76
C ASP A 37 -14.33 2.84 7.77
N PHE A 38 -13.53 1.76 7.73
CA PHE A 38 -13.84 0.52 6.99
C PHE A 38 -13.87 -0.70 7.92
N GLY A 39 -14.03 -0.47 9.24
CA GLY A 39 -14.05 -1.51 10.27
C GLY A 39 -12.65 -2.02 10.62
N GLN A 40 -11.59 -1.22 10.40
CA GLN A 40 -10.23 -1.53 10.81
C GLN A 40 -10.14 -1.67 12.34
N ASN A 41 -9.33 -2.59 12.82
CA ASN A 41 -9.18 -2.86 14.26
C ASN A 41 -7.73 -2.76 14.73
N VAL A 42 -6.78 -2.84 13.81
CA VAL A 42 -5.35 -2.73 14.10
C VAL A 42 -4.68 -1.72 13.17
N CYS A 43 -3.49 -1.27 13.55
CA CYS A 43 -2.61 -0.46 12.73
C CYS A 43 -1.20 -1.02 12.79
N VAL A 44 -0.60 -1.30 11.64
CA VAL A 44 0.82 -1.65 11.52
C VAL A 44 1.62 -0.38 11.37
N ARG A 45 2.68 -0.23 12.16
CA ARG A 45 3.56 0.95 12.16
C ARG A 45 5.01 0.52 12.04
N PHE A 46 5.76 1.14 11.14
CA PHE A 46 7.22 1.02 11.14
C PHE A 46 7.81 1.60 12.43
N THR A 47 8.79 0.91 13.00
CA THR A 47 9.52 1.40 14.18
C THR A 47 10.46 2.54 13.81
N ASN A 48 11.13 2.44 12.65
CA ASN A 48 12.01 3.48 12.14
C ASN A 48 11.22 4.62 11.49
N ARG A 49 11.44 5.85 11.98
CA ARG A 49 10.73 7.05 11.49
C ARG A 49 11.09 7.45 10.05
N TYR A 50 12.32 7.12 9.60
CA TYR A 50 12.76 7.46 8.25
C TYR A 50 12.14 6.52 7.22
N THR A 51 12.17 5.22 7.49
CA THR A 51 11.47 4.21 6.66
C THR A 51 9.98 4.50 6.58
N ARG A 52 9.35 4.87 7.70
CA ARG A 52 7.94 5.27 7.74
C ARG A 52 7.63 6.46 6.85
N LYS A 53 8.45 7.53 6.91
CA LYS A 53 8.29 8.70 6.05
C LYS A 53 8.53 8.38 4.57
N ALA A 54 9.55 7.56 4.27
CA ALA A 54 9.81 7.10 2.91
C ALA A 54 8.61 6.33 2.35
N ALA A 55 8.03 5.40 3.13
CA ALA A 55 6.84 4.66 2.75
C ALA A 55 5.65 5.58 2.41
N ALA A 56 5.43 6.63 3.21
CA ALA A 56 4.38 7.61 2.94
C ALA A 56 4.57 8.36 1.61
N ILE A 57 5.80 8.83 1.36
CA ILE A 57 6.15 9.55 0.11
C ILE A 57 5.98 8.62 -1.10
N ILE A 58 6.46 7.37 -0.99
CA ILE A 58 6.37 6.36 -2.04
C ILE A 58 4.90 6.04 -2.33
N ALA A 59 4.10 5.81 -1.29
CA ALA A 59 2.67 5.50 -1.45
C ALA A 59 1.92 6.64 -2.16
N ALA A 60 2.19 7.89 -1.78
CA ALA A 60 1.60 9.05 -2.45
C ALA A 60 2.01 9.12 -3.93
N ALA A 61 3.31 8.95 -4.23
CA ALA A 61 3.80 8.99 -5.61
C ALA A 61 3.21 7.88 -6.49
N LEU A 62 3.08 6.65 -5.96
CA LEU A 62 2.46 5.55 -6.70
C LEU A 62 0.96 5.76 -6.91
N ALA A 63 0.27 6.37 -5.95
CA ALA A 63 -1.16 6.66 -6.07
C ALA A 63 -1.50 7.80 -7.06
N GLU A 64 -0.50 8.51 -7.57
CA GLU A 64 -0.62 9.51 -8.64
C GLU A 64 -0.33 8.93 -10.03
N CYS A 65 0.01 7.62 -10.13
CA CYS A 65 0.37 6.98 -11.39
C CYS A 65 -0.86 6.36 -12.07
N ASP A 66 -1.33 6.92 -13.18
CA ASP A 66 -2.47 6.41 -13.98
C ASP A 66 -2.23 5.00 -14.56
N ASN A 67 -0.98 4.52 -14.56
CA ASN A 67 -0.63 3.18 -15.05
C ASN A 67 -0.63 2.11 -13.96
N ILE A 68 -1.17 2.40 -12.78
CA ILE A 68 -1.40 1.42 -11.70
C ILE A 68 -2.91 1.33 -11.45
N GLY A 69 -3.52 0.21 -11.83
CA GLY A 69 -4.94 -0.06 -11.62
C GLY A 69 -5.19 -1.05 -10.48
N TYR A 70 -6.47 -1.43 -10.34
CA TYR A 70 -6.93 -2.36 -9.33
C TYR A 70 -7.50 -3.64 -9.93
N ASP A 71 -6.86 -4.77 -9.67
CA ASP A 71 -7.42 -6.10 -9.96
C ASP A 71 -6.87 -7.14 -8.96
N GLN A 72 -7.79 -7.89 -8.30
CA GLN A 72 -7.39 -8.96 -7.39
C GLN A 72 -6.79 -10.17 -8.12
N ASP A 73 -7.15 -10.44 -9.37
CA ASP A 73 -6.63 -11.58 -10.13
C ASP A 73 -5.21 -11.29 -10.64
N GLN A 74 -4.90 -10.02 -10.93
CA GLN A 74 -3.60 -9.57 -11.40
C GLN A 74 -2.81 -8.77 -10.34
N ARG A 75 -3.23 -8.85 -9.08
CA ARG A 75 -2.72 -8.08 -7.94
C ARG A 75 -1.20 -8.06 -7.75
N GLY A 76 -0.50 -9.04 -8.31
CA GLY A 76 0.95 -9.19 -8.16
C GLY A 76 1.77 -8.44 -9.22
N THR A 77 1.17 -7.81 -10.23
CA THR A 77 1.93 -7.26 -11.36
C THR A 77 2.71 -6.00 -11.00
N LEU A 78 2.17 -5.10 -10.16
CA LEU A 78 2.93 -3.98 -9.60
C LEU A 78 4.12 -4.45 -8.76
N TYR A 79 3.88 -5.44 -7.87
CA TYR A 79 4.93 -6.03 -7.03
C TYR A 79 6.05 -6.66 -7.88
N ALA A 80 5.69 -7.40 -8.92
CA ALA A 80 6.63 -8.00 -9.84
C ALA A 80 7.43 -6.95 -10.62
N LEU A 81 6.80 -5.87 -11.07
CA LEU A 81 7.48 -4.77 -11.74
C LEU A 81 8.46 -4.06 -10.80
N ALA A 82 8.10 -3.80 -9.55
CA ALA A 82 8.98 -3.21 -8.55
C ALA A 82 10.20 -4.12 -8.27
N LYS A 83 9.97 -5.44 -8.15
CA LYS A 83 11.05 -6.42 -8.02
C LYS A 83 12.00 -6.42 -9.21
N ALA A 84 11.49 -6.36 -10.44
CA ALA A 84 12.29 -6.29 -11.67
C ALA A 84 13.10 -4.97 -11.79
N ASN A 85 12.75 -3.97 -11.01
CA ASN A 85 13.43 -2.68 -10.91
C ASN A 85 14.24 -2.53 -9.59
N ASP A 86 14.69 -3.66 -9.00
CA ASP A 86 15.58 -3.72 -7.82
C ASP A 86 15.02 -2.98 -6.59
N TRP A 87 13.70 -2.84 -6.46
CA TRP A 87 13.03 -2.10 -5.39
C TRP A 87 13.48 -0.62 -5.31
N LYS A 88 13.84 -0.02 -6.45
CA LYS A 88 14.22 1.38 -6.56
C LYS A 88 13.06 2.18 -7.12
N ILE A 89 12.54 3.14 -6.33
CA ILE A 89 11.35 3.91 -6.71
C ILE A 89 11.54 4.66 -8.03
N GLU A 90 12.71 5.24 -8.27
CA GLU A 90 12.99 6.00 -9.49
C GLU A 90 12.95 5.10 -10.74
N LYS A 91 13.48 3.86 -10.65
CA LYS A 91 13.42 2.89 -11.72
C LYS A 91 11.99 2.43 -11.99
N LEU A 92 11.22 2.18 -10.91
CA LEU A 92 9.82 1.78 -11.00
C LEU A 92 8.98 2.87 -11.66
N LEU A 93 9.08 4.13 -11.21
CA LEU A 93 8.34 5.25 -11.80
C LEU A 93 8.64 5.40 -13.29
N LYS A 94 9.92 5.30 -13.69
CA LYS A 94 10.30 5.30 -15.10
C LYS A 94 9.69 4.13 -15.89
N ALA A 95 9.65 2.93 -15.32
CA ALA A 95 9.02 1.79 -15.97
C ALA A 95 7.49 1.98 -16.12
N LEU A 96 6.86 2.63 -15.15
CA LEU A 96 5.43 2.96 -15.16
C LEU A 96 5.04 4.02 -16.20
N GLU A 97 5.98 4.78 -16.78
CA GLU A 97 5.66 5.68 -17.88
C GLU A 97 5.09 4.94 -19.13
N THR A 98 5.42 3.65 -19.26
CA THR A 98 5.04 2.85 -20.44
C THR A 98 4.37 1.52 -20.11
N LYS A 99 4.40 1.09 -18.86
CA LYS A 99 3.85 -0.21 -18.44
C LYS A 99 2.64 0.00 -17.54
N LYS A 100 1.55 -0.66 -17.90
CA LYS A 100 0.34 -0.75 -17.08
C LYS A 100 0.41 -1.99 -16.19
N VAL A 101 0.06 -1.85 -14.94
CA VAL A 101 0.10 -2.90 -13.91
C VAL A 101 -1.11 -2.81 -12.99
N GLU A 102 -1.32 -3.89 -12.23
CA GLU A 102 -2.42 -4.02 -11.29
C GLU A 102 -1.92 -4.30 -9.88
N CYS A 103 -2.69 -3.88 -8.91
CA CYS A 103 -2.52 -4.25 -7.51
C CYS A 103 -3.89 -4.41 -6.82
N ASP A 104 -3.89 -5.00 -5.64
CA ASP A 104 -4.96 -4.84 -4.65
C ASP A 104 -4.43 -4.02 -3.47
N CYS A 105 -5.28 -3.76 -2.47
CA CYS A 105 -4.89 -2.96 -1.31
C CYS A 105 -3.66 -3.53 -0.58
N SER A 106 -3.56 -4.85 -0.46
CA SER A 106 -2.48 -5.51 0.27
C SER A 106 -1.20 -5.63 -0.55
N SER A 107 -1.27 -5.90 -1.84
CA SER A 107 -0.09 -5.95 -2.71
C SER A 107 0.49 -4.55 -2.98
N PHE A 108 -0.36 -3.52 -3.03
CA PHE A 108 0.07 -2.12 -3.04
C PHE A 108 0.94 -1.82 -1.82
N VAL A 109 0.43 -2.11 -0.60
CA VAL A 109 1.16 -1.88 0.64
C VAL A 109 2.44 -2.74 0.73
N ALA A 110 2.40 -4.01 0.30
CA ALA A 110 3.60 -4.86 0.26
C ALA A 110 4.69 -4.28 -0.66
N THR A 111 4.29 -3.73 -1.80
CA THR A 111 5.21 -3.05 -2.74
C THR A 111 5.81 -1.80 -2.10
N VAL A 112 4.99 -0.96 -1.47
CA VAL A 112 5.45 0.25 -0.76
C VAL A 112 6.45 -0.09 0.35
N ILE A 113 6.19 -1.13 1.15
CA ILE A 113 7.10 -1.58 2.21
C ILE A 113 8.48 -1.94 1.60
N ASN A 114 8.52 -2.77 0.55
CA ASN A 114 9.78 -3.20 -0.05
C ASN A 114 10.55 -2.04 -0.69
N LEU A 115 9.86 -1.11 -1.33
CA LEU A 115 10.46 0.12 -1.86
C LEU A 115 11.04 1.01 -0.76
N ALA A 116 10.35 1.12 0.40
CA ALA A 116 10.83 1.91 1.54
C ALA A 116 12.08 1.29 2.22
N PHE A 117 12.25 -0.02 2.11
CA PHE A 117 13.47 -0.72 2.54
C PHE A 117 14.52 -0.85 1.45
N GLU A 118 14.17 -0.59 0.19
CA GLU A 118 14.99 -0.78 -1.01
C GLU A 118 15.48 -2.24 -1.22
N TYR A 119 14.77 -3.22 -0.65
CA TYR A 119 15.01 -4.66 -0.84
C TYR A 119 13.73 -5.48 -0.51
N PRO A 120 13.65 -6.77 -0.90
CA PRO A 120 12.47 -7.61 -0.66
C PRO A 120 12.32 -7.98 0.83
N LYS A 121 11.82 -7.03 1.64
CA LYS A 121 11.58 -7.22 3.07
C LYS A 121 10.42 -8.17 3.33
N VAL A 122 9.33 -7.99 2.59
CA VAL A 122 8.10 -8.78 2.76
C VAL A 122 7.71 -9.46 1.44
N ASN A 123 6.96 -10.57 1.54
CA ASN A 123 6.33 -11.18 0.37
C ASN A 123 5.11 -10.36 -0.09
N CYS A 124 4.59 -10.67 -1.27
CA CYS A 124 3.31 -10.13 -1.73
C CYS A 124 2.16 -10.78 -0.92
N PHE A 125 1.93 -10.29 0.28
CA PHE A 125 0.94 -10.82 1.23
C PHE A 125 -0.50 -10.44 0.86
N THR A 126 -1.48 -11.05 1.56
CA THR A 126 -2.86 -10.60 1.61
C THR A 126 -3.12 -9.86 2.91
N THR A 127 -4.25 -9.13 3.02
CA THR A 127 -4.63 -8.49 4.29
C THR A 127 -4.77 -9.48 5.45
N ALA A 128 -5.17 -10.73 5.18
CA ALA A 128 -5.27 -11.79 6.18
C ALA A 128 -3.89 -12.23 6.72
N THR A 129 -2.84 -12.17 5.91
CA THR A 129 -1.48 -12.62 6.27
C THR A 129 -0.51 -11.46 6.52
N MET A 130 -0.98 -10.21 6.49
CA MET A 130 -0.12 -9.03 6.64
C MET A 130 0.62 -9.01 7.98
N LEU A 131 -0.06 -9.30 9.10
CA LEU A 131 0.57 -9.31 10.43
C LEU A 131 1.66 -10.37 10.53
N ASP A 132 1.46 -11.56 9.93
CA ASP A 132 2.45 -12.63 9.89
C ASP A 132 3.69 -12.22 9.08
N ASN A 133 3.48 -11.50 7.97
CA ASN A 133 4.56 -11.06 7.07
C ASN A 133 5.27 -9.78 7.54
N THR A 134 4.73 -9.06 8.50
CA THR A 134 5.30 -7.82 9.05
C THR A 134 5.65 -7.98 10.52
N VAL A 135 4.73 -7.71 11.42
CA VAL A 135 4.97 -7.60 12.87
C VAL A 135 5.53 -8.89 13.46
N ARG A 136 4.95 -10.05 13.12
CA ARG A 136 5.38 -11.34 13.70
C ARG A 136 6.74 -11.78 13.18
N LYS A 137 7.01 -11.53 11.89
CA LYS A 137 8.27 -11.93 11.25
C LYS A 137 9.40 -10.94 11.52
N TYR A 138 9.09 -9.65 11.66
CA TYR A 138 10.07 -8.56 11.78
C TYR A 138 9.69 -7.59 12.90
N PRO A 139 9.66 -8.03 14.19
CA PRO A 139 9.20 -7.21 15.33
C PRO A 139 10.09 -5.98 15.59
N ASP A 140 11.34 -6.02 15.14
CA ASP A 140 12.25 -4.87 15.26
C ASP A 140 11.92 -3.74 14.25
N ASP A 141 11.30 -4.09 13.13
CA ASP A 141 10.97 -3.14 12.06
C ASP A 141 9.52 -2.67 12.09
N PHE A 142 8.61 -3.48 12.66
CA PHE A 142 7.19 -3.21 12.70
C PHE A 142 6.60 -3.45 14.08
N LYS A 143 5.60 -2.66 14.42
CA LYS A 143 4.76 -2.89 15.61
C LYS A 143 3.29 -2.84 15.28
N GLU A 144 2.52 -3.61 16.02
CA GLU A 144 1.06 -3.57 16.01
C GLU A 144 0.57 -2.58 17.08
N LEU A 145 -0.43 -1.80 16.72
CA LEU A 145 -1.16 -0.91 17.61
C LEU A 145 -2.65 -1.24 17.47
N SER A 146 -3.43 -1.05 18.53
CA SER A 146 -4.87 -0.96 18.37
C SER A 146 -5.22 0.25 17.51
N ILE A 147 -6.30 0.18 16.74
CA ILE A 147 -6.71 1.32 15.94
C ILE A 147 -7.02 2.54 16.80
N LEU A 148 -7.62 2.35 17.97
CA LEU A 148 -7.92 3.43 18.93
C LEU A 148 -6.67 4.16 19.43
N GLU A 149 -5.54 3.45 19.54
CA GLU A 149 -4.26 4.06 19.88
C GLU A 149 -3.70 4.85 18.69
N ALA A 150 -3.75 4.28 17.49
CA ALA A 150 -3.24 4.91 16.27
C ALA A 150 -4.04 6.18 15.91
N GLU A 151 -5.35 6.16 16.08
CA GLU A 151 -6.25 7.29 15.78
C GLU A 151 -6.04 8.51 16.67
N LYS A 152 -5.49 8.35 17.88
CA LYS A 152 -5.09 9.49 18.72
C LYS A 152 -4.06 10.36 18.00
N LYS A 153 -3.18 9.74 17.23
CA LYS A 153 -2.20 10.42 16.39
C LYS A 153 -1.68 9.48 15.31
N PHE A 154 -2.18 9.61 14.10
CA PHE A 154 -1.57 8.98 12.94
C PHE A 154 -0.23 9.64 12.59
N TYR A 155 0.72 8.79 12.24
CA TYR A 155 1.99 9.21 11.67
C TYR A 155 2.09 8.78 10.22
N LYS A 156 2.81 9.56 9.42
CA LYS A 156 3.15 9.21 8.03
C LYS A 156 3.67 7.77 7.93
N GLY A 157 3.07 6.96 7.05
CA GLY A 157 3.39 5.55 6.88
C GLY A 157 2.67 4.59 7.83
N ASP A 158 1.76 5.06 8.69
CA ASP A 158 0.88 4.17 9.44
C ASP A 158 -0.08 3.44 8.51
N MET A 159 -0.32 2.16 8.80
CA MET A 159 -1.11 1.26 7.97
C MET A 159 -2.30 0.70 8.75
N PRO A 160 -3.44 1.44 8.84
CA PRO A 160 -4.69 0.89 9.35
C PRO A 160 -5.12 -0.33 8.56
N LEU A 161 -5.48 -1.41 9.26
CA LEU A 161 -5.75 -2.72 8.70
C LEU A 161 -7.03 -3.33 9.29
N ARG A 162 -7.88 -3.86 8.42
CA ARG A 162 -8.89 -4.86 8.73
C ARG A 162 -8.45 -6.19 8.13
N PRO A 163 -7.91 -7.13 8.94
CA PRO A 163 -7.43 -8.41 8.42
C PRO A 163 -8.48 -9.14 7.59
N GLY A 164 -8.07 -9.69 6.44
CA GLY A 164 -8.97 -10.37 5.52
C GLY A 164 -9.83 -9.45 4.64
N HIS A 165 -9.75 -8.12 4.81
CA HIS A 165 -10.62 -7.18 4.09
C HIS A 165 -9.86 -6.04 3.40
N HIS A 166 -9.25 -5.12 4.16
CA HIS A 166 -8.69 -3.91 3.58
C HIS A 166 -7.52 -3.35 4.39
N VAL A 167 -6.64 -2.62 3.71
CA VAL A 167 -5.52 -1.86 4.29
C VAL A 167 -5.30 -0.57 3.51
N ILE A 168 -4.99 0.50 4.23
CA ILE A 168 -4.62 1.82 3.70
C ILE A 168 -3.31 2.28 4.34
N ILE A 169 -2.62 3.26 3.76
CA ILE A 169 -1.36 3.80 4.30
C ILE A 169 -1.42 5.32 4.41
N ASN A 170 -1.05 5.89 5.56
CA ASN A 170 -1.03 7.33 5.80
C ASN A 170 0.08 8.02 4.98
N VAL A 171 -0.25 9.08 4.26
CA VAL A 171 0.65 9.83 3.37
C VAL A 171 0.75 11.31 3.72
#